data_ee0727b90fb4540890b0f2377f86deb4
#
_entry.id   ee0727b90fb4540890b0f2377f86deb4
#
_cell.length_a   1.000
_cell.length_b   1.000
_cell.length_c   1.000
_cell.angle_alpha   90.00
_cell.angle_beta   90.00
_cell.angle_gamma   90.00
#
_symmetry.space_group_name_H-M   'P 1'
#
loop_
_entity.id
_entity.type
_entity.pdbx_description
1 polymer ?
#
loop_
_entity_poly.entity_id
_entity_poly.type
_entity_poly.pdbx_seq_one_letter_code
_entity_poly.pdbx_strand_id
1 'polypeptide(L)'
;MIKIYLRKTFLLLLLLSAMASCVDPYQLESNTFEKAIVIEATITNELKKQEIKLSKTFRFEDDGSTFQSGASVSISDDSGNNYDFVEENGRYVSAQEFQALPQRKYQLNITTS
;
A
#
# COMPACT_ATOMS: atom_id res chain seq x y z
N MET A 1 61.06 11.63 -25.18
CA MET A 1 59.91 12.56 -25.30
C MET A 1 58.61 11.87 -25.61
N ILE A 2 58.57 10.87 -26.43
CA ILE A 2 57.32 10.14 -26.81
C ILE A 2 56.71 9.41 -25.62
N LYS A 3 57.52 8.93 -24.66
CA LYS A 3 57.02 8.21 -23.43
C LYS A 3 56.21 9.09 -22.49
N ILE A 4 56.46 10.38 -22.43
CA ILE A 4 55.77 11.32 -21.56
C ILE A 4 54.39 11.64 -22.17
N TYR A 5 54.28 11.79 -23.47
CA TYR A 5 53.01 12.01 -24.17
C TYR A 5 52.10 10.78 -24.11
N LEU A 6 52.67 9.58 -24.24
CA LEU A 6 51.93 8.33 -24.09
C LEU A 6 51.38 8.14 -22.69
N ARG A 7 52.08 8.52 -21.66
CA ARG A 7 51.61 8.46 -20.27
C ARG A 7 50.50 9.45 -20.02
N LYS A 8 50.63 10.66 -20.53
CA LYS A 8 49.58 11.70 -20.42
C LYS A 8 48.31 11.34 -21.21
N THR A 9 48.48 10.79 -22.39
CA THR A 9 47.33 10.34 -23.22
C THR A 9 46.63 9.14 -22.57
N PHE A 10 47.35 8.23 -21.99
CA PHE A 10 46.81 7.08 -21.27
C PHE A 10 46.03 7.49 -20.01
N LEU A 11 46.58 8.46 -19.24
CA LEU A 11 45.88 9.03 -18.10
C LEU A 11 44.62 9.77 -18.48
N LEU A 12 44.64 10.50 -19.60
CA LEU A 12 43.45 11.20 -20.10
C LEU A 12 42.38 10.21 -20.56
N LEU A 13 42.76 9.13 -21.21
CA LEU A 13 41.83 8.06 -21.63
C LEU A 13 41.24 7.33 -20.41
N LEU A 14 42.00 7.12 -19.36
CA LEU A 14 41.53 6.52 -18.14
C LEU A 14 40.53 7.43 -17.39
N LEU A 15 40.80 8.73 -17.41
CA LEU A 15 39.87 9.71 -16.82
C LEU A 15 38.57 9.82 -17.60
N LEU A 16 38.63 9.73 -18.92
CA LEU A 16 37.42 9.74 -19.77
C LEU A 16 36.57 8.47 -19.59
N SER A 17 37.18 7.31 -19.40
CA SER A 17 36.46 6.07 -19.16
C SER A 17 35.78 6.04 -17.78
N ALA A 18 36.33 6.73 -16.79
CA ALA A 18 35.72 6.85 -15.47
C ALA A 18 34.46 7.73 -15.48
N MET A 19 34.36 8.67 -16.41
CA MET A 19 33.17 9.53 -16.56
C MET A 19 32.00 8.84 -17.28
N ALA A 20 32.26 7.77 -18.03
CA ALA A 20 31.23 7.07 -18.79
C ALA A 20 30.45 6.03 -17.97
N SER A 21 30.85 5.78 -16.70
CA SER A 21 30.32 4.67 -15.92
C SER A 21 29.16 4.99 -15.00
N CYS A 22 28.51 6.17 -15.13
CA CYS A 22 27.66 6.64 -14.04
C CYS A 22 26.24 7.01 -14.43
N VAL A 23 25.63 6.41 -15.44
CA VAL A 23 24.18 6.64 -15.60
C VAL A 23 23.51 5.32 -15.86
N ASP A 24 23.08 4.65 -14.80
CA ASP A 24 21.97 3.72 -14.91
C ASP A 24 20.72 4.57 -15.20
N PRO A 25 20.08 4.41 -16.38
CA PRO A 25 18.80 5.04 -16.56
C PRO A 25 17.83 4.38 -15.61
N TYR A 26 17.54 5.10 -14.54
CA TYR A 26 16.45 4.73 -13.65
C TYR A 26 15.16 4.88 -14.45
N GLN A 27 14.74 3.81 -15.06
CA GLN A 27 13.43 3.77 -15.69
C GLN A 27 12.41 3.69 -14.57
N LEU A 28 11.86 4.84 -14.24
CA LEU A 28 10.58 4.89 -13.57
C LEU A 28 9.56 4.27 -14.52
N GLU A 29 9.37 2.96 -14.40
CA GLU A 29 8.28 2.30 -15.10
C GLU A 29 6.97 2.78 -14.48
N SER A 30 6.47 3.91 -14.98
CA SER A 30 5.17 4.44 -14.60
C SER A 30 4.01 3.62 -15.19
N ASN A 31 4.31 2.54 -15.90
CA ASN A 31 3.32 1.75 -16.60
C ASN A 31 2.74 0.58 -15.81
N THR A 32 3.30 0.25 -14.66
CA THR A 32 2.78 -0.81 -13.79
C THR A 32 2.16 -0.21 -12.55
N PHE A 33 1.01 0.43 -12.73
CA PHE A 33 0.18 0.82 -11.61
C PHE A 33 -0.61 -0.40 -11.14
N GLU A 34 -0.20 -1.01 -10.06
CA GLU A 34 -0.99 -2.04 -9.41
C GLU A 34 -2.00 -1.38 -8.47
N LYS A 35 -3.27 -1.68 -8.70
CA LYS A 35 -4.33 -1.20 -7.81
C LYS A 35 -4.20 -1.90 -6.47
N ALA A 36 -3.91 -1.14 -5.44
CA ALA A 36 -3.84 -1.62 -4.06
C ALA A 36 -5.15 -1.30 -3.33
N ILE A 37 -5.44 -2.07 -2.30
CA ILE A 37 -6.61 -1.84 -1.45
C ILE A 37 -6.19 -0.94 -0.29
N VAL A 38 -6.96 0.11 -0.06
CA VAL A 38 -6.79 1.01 1.08
C VAL A 38 -7.83 0.64 2.13
N ILE A 39 -7.37 0.37 3.34
CA ILE A 39 -8.21 -0.03 4.46
C ILE A 39 -8.28 1.11 5.46
N GLU A 40 -9.48 1.61 5.71
CA GLU A 40 -9.76 2.55 6.78
C GLU A 40 -10.63 1.85 7.82
N ALA A 41 -10.00 1.36 8.87
CA ALA A 41 -10.68 0.59 9.91
C ALA A 41 -10.42 1.20 11.27
N THR A 42 -11.48 1.59 11.94
CA THR A 42 -11.41 2.08 13.32
C THR A 42 -12.60 1.53 14.09
N ILE A 43 -12.33 0.85 15.19
CA ILE A 43 -13.37 0.47 16.13
C ILE A 43 -13.29 1.39 17.35
N THR A 44 -14.46 1.79 17.83
CA THR A 44 -14.57 2.73 18.95
C THR A 44 -15.07 2.04 20.19
N ASN A 45 -14.93 2.71 21.32
CA ASN A 45 -15.44 2.22 22.60
C ASN A 45 -16.94 2.51 22.82
N GLU A 46 -17.61 3.07 21.81
CA GLU A 46 -19.06 3.24 21.85
C GLU A 46 -19.77 1.98 21.39
N LEU A 47 -20.81 1.58 22.12
CA LEU A 47 -21.64 0.46 21.69
C LEU A 47 -22.50 0.88 20.50
N LYS A 48 -22.06 0.48 19.31
CA LYS A 48 -22.74 0.82 18.05
C LYS A 48 -22.31 -0.17 16.97
N LYS A 49 -22.96 -0.09 15.82
CA LYS A 49 -22.45 -0.76 14.62
C LYS A 49 -21.18 -0.07 14.16
N GLN A 50 -20.07 -0.80 14.14
CA GLN A 50 -18.78 -0.28 13.71
C GLN A 50 -18.70 -0.28 12.19
N GLU A 51 -17.89 0.60 11.63
CA GLU A 51 -17.78 0.78 10.19
C GLU A 51 -16.34 0.63 9.71
N ILE A 52 -16.18 -0.03 8.56
CA ILE A 52 -14.90 -0.19 7.89
C ILE A 52 -15.08 0.23 6.44
N LYS A 53 -14.13 0.99 5.93
CA LYS A 53 -14.15 1.45 4.56
C LYS A 53 -13.00 0.81 3.79
N LEU A 54 -13.33 0.21 2.65
CA LEU A 54 -12.35 -0.36 1.73
C LEU A 54 -12.45 0.38 0.41
N SER A 55 -11.32 0.82 -0.11
CA SER A 55 -11.26 1.48 -1.40
C SER A 55 -10.06 0.99 -2.20
N LYS A 56 -10.10 1.21 -3.50
CA LYS A 56 -9.00 0.90 -4.40
C LYS A 56 -8.21 2.17 -4.68
N THR A 57 -6.90 2.04 -4.77
CA THR A 57 -6.07 3.16 -5.23
C THR A 57 -6.41 3.51 -6.68
N PHE A 58 -6.12 4.74 -7.07
CA PHE A 58 -6.44 5.25 -8.39
C PHE A 58 -5.22 5.92 -9.01
N ARG A 59 -5.20 6.00 -10.34
CA ARG A 59 -4.22 6.79 -11.07
C ARG A 59 -4.63 8.25 -11.10
N PHE A 60 -3.68 9.14 -11.36
CA PHE A 60 -3.96 10.56 -11.53
C PHE A 60 -5.01 10.85 -12.59
N GLU A 61 -5.13 9.97 -13.57
CA GLU A 61 -6.05 10.08 -14.71
C GLU A 61 -7.47 9.61 -14.36
N ASP A 62 -7.65 8.93 -13.23
CA ASP A 62 -8.93 8.39 -12.79
C ASP A 62 -9.67 9.41 -11.91
N ASP A 63 -10.99 9.28 -11.82
CA ASP A 63 -11.87 10.20 -11.09
C ASP A 63 -11.84 10.01 -9.55
N GLY A 64 -10.78 9.43 -9.01
CA GLY A 64 -10.63 9.21 -7.58
C GLY A 64 -10.76 7.75 -7.15
N SER A 65 -10.74 7.51 -5.84
CA SER A 65 -10.81 6.17 -5.27
C SER A 65 -12.21 5.57 -5.45
N THR A 66 -12.27 4.27 -5.77
CA THR A 66 -13.52 3.54 -5.88
C THR A 66 -13.67 2.59 -4.70
N PHE A 67 -14.92 2.42 -4.26
CA PHE A 67 -15.25 1.48 -3.19
C PHE A 67 -14.95 0.04 -3.62
N GLN A 68 -14.36 -0.74 -2.71
CA GLN A 68 -14.11 -2.16 -2.93
C GLN A 68 -15.31 -2.98 -2.47
N SER A 69 -16.14 -3.39 -3.42
CA SER A 69 -17.31 -4.23 -3.17
C SER A 69 -16.94 -5.71 -3.15
N GLY A 70 -17.78 -6.53 -2.54
CA GLY A 70 -17.68 -7.99 -2.59
C GLY A 70 -16.63 -8.60 -1.68
N ALA A 71 -16.11 -7.85 -0.72
CA ALA A 71 -15.15 -8.38 0.24
C ALA A 71 -15.86 -9.09 1.41
N SER A 72 -15.20 -10.09 1.98
CA SER A 72 -15.60 -10.67 3.25
C SER A 72 -14.82 -9.99 4.36
N VAL A 73 -15.51 -9.35 5.29
CA VAL A 73 -14.91 -8.54 6.35
C VAL A 73 -15.43 -9.01 7.70
N SER A 74 -14.52 -9.26 8.62
CA SER A 74 -14.87 -9.62 10.00
C SER A 74 -13.80 -9.15 10.97
N ILE A 75 -14.20 -8.98 12.22
CA ILE A 75 -13.27 -8.72 13.33
C ILE A 75 -13.45 -9.82 14.36
N SER A 76 -12.35 -10.41 14.78
CA SER A 76 -12.33 -11.38 15.88
C SER A 76 -11.55 -10.81 17.05
N ASP A 77 -11.91 -11.21 18.27
CA ASP A 77 -11.18 -10.81 19.46
C ASP A 77 -10.50 -12.01 20.14
N ASP A 78 -9.69 -11.74 21.14
CA ASP A 78 -8.95 -12.77 21.88
C ASP A 78 -9.82 -13.58 22.85
N SER A 79 -11.11 -13.25 22.96
CA SER A 79 -12.10 -13.99 23.78
C SER A 79 -12.95 -14.96 22.94
N GLY A 80 -12.68 -15.08 21.64
CA GLY A 80 -13.41 -15.98 20.76
C GLY A 80 -14.67 -15.38 20.14
N ASN A 81 -14.90 -14.09 20.31
CA ASN A 81 -16.01 -13.41 19.64
C ASN A 81 -15.63 -13.08 18.19
N ASN A 82 -16.59 -13.21 17.29
CA ASN A 82 -16.43 -12.86 15.90
C ASN A 82 -17.58 -11.94 15.46
N TYR A 83 -17.23 -10.83 14.84
CA TYR A 83 -18.16 -9.82 14.37
C TYR A 83 -18.07 -9.72 12.86
N ASP A 84 -19.12 -10.15 12.17
CA ASP A 84 -19.19 -10.08 10.72
C ASP A 84 -19.65 -8.69 10.28
N PHE A 85 -19.09 -8.22 9.17
CA PHE A 85 -19.46 -6.94 8.58
C PHE A 85 -20.19 -7.19 7.27
N VAL A 86 -21.19 -6.39 7.00
CA VAL A 86 -21.98 -6.45 5.77
C VAL A 86 -21.82 -5.16 5.00
N GLU A 87 -21.85 -5.27 3.68
CA GLU A 87 -21.73 -4.13 2.79
C GLU A 87 -23.00 -3.30 2.82
N GLU A 88 -22.87 -1.99 3.06
CA GLU A 88 -23.99 -1.06 3.18
C GLU A 88 -23.54 0.35 2.79
N ASN A 89 -24.17 0.92 1.75
CA ASN A 89 -23.96 2.31 1.32
C ASN A 89 -22.48 2.71 1.12
N GLY A 90 -21.71 1.86 0.44
CA GLY A 90 -20.30 2.15 0.14
C GLY A 90 -19.34 1.95 1.29
N ARG A 91 -19.71 1.18 2.28
CA ARG A 91 -18.89 0.82 3.43
C ARG A 91 -19.29 -0.55 3.96
N TYR A 92 -18.52 -1.06 4.90
CA TYR A 92 -18.84 -2.31 5.59
C TYR A 92 -19.23 -1.98 7.02
N VAL A 93 -20.39 -2.43 7.44
CA VAL A 93 -20.98 -2.14 8.74
C VAL A 93 -21.14 -3.46 9.49
N SER A 94 -20.79 -3.48 10.77
CA SER A 94 -20.96 -4.69 11.57
C SER A 94 -22.42 -5.09 11.65
N ALA A 95 -22.68 -6.39 11.54
CA ALA A 95 -24.04 -6.92 11.60
C ALA A 95 -24.68 -6.69 12.97
N GLN A 96 -23.82 -6.66 14.02
CA GLN A 96 -24.22 -6.45 15.40
C GLN A 96 -23.52 -5.23 15.96
N GLU A 97 -24.16 -4.59 16.93
CA GLU A 97 -23.50 -3.54 17.72
C GLU A 97 -22.45 -4.15 18.63
N PHE A 98 -21.27 -3.56 18.67
CA PHE A 98 -20.22 -3.94 19.62
C PHE A 98 -19.33 -2.73 19.90
N GLN A 99 -18.52 -2.86 20.94
CA GLN A 99 -17.59 -1.80 21.34
C GLN A 99 -16.21 -2.40 21.60
N ALA A 100 -15.18 -1.60 21.39
CA ALA A 100 -13.83 -1.98 21.80
C ALA A 100 -13.73 -1.94 23.32
N LEU A 101 -13.25 -3.03 23.91
CA LEU A 101 -13.07 -3.17 25.34
C LEU A 101 -11.59 -3.01 25.70
N PRO A 102 -11.28 -2.41 26.89
CA PRO A 102 -9.90 -2.31 27.32
C PRO A 102 -9.26 -3.69 27.52
N GLN A 103 -7.96 -3.78 27.26
CA GLN A 103 -7.14 -4.99 27.39
C GLN A 103 -7.56 -6.15 26.50
N ARG A 104 -8.34 -5.89 25.44
CA ARG A 104 -8.67 -6.86 24.40
C ARG A 104 -7.89 -6.61 23.13
N LYS A 105 -7.53 -7.71 22.48
CA LYS A 105 -6.89 -7.65 21.16
C LYS A 105 -7.93 -7.99 20.10
N TYR A 106 -7.95 -7.18 19.04
CA TYR A 106 -8.87 -7.34 17.91
C TYR A 106 -8.07 -7.61 16.64
N GLN A 107 -8.56 -8.55 15.85
CA GLN A 107 -7.96 -8.91 14.57
C GLN A 107 -8.95 -8.63 13.45
N LEU A 108 -8.53 -7.84 12.49
CA LEU A 108 -9.31 -7.56 11.28
C LEU A 108 -8.99 -8.62 10.21
N ASN A 109 -10.03 -9.25 9.68
CA ASN A 109 -9.90 -10.26 8.63
C ASN A 109 -10.64 -9.77 7.39
N ILE A 110 -9.92 -9.64 6.29
CA ILE A 110 -10.48 -9.16 5.02
C ILE A 110 -10.06 -10.12 3.93
N THR A 111 -11.04 -10.59 3.17
CA THR A 111 -10.81 -11.42 1.99
C THR A 111 -11.52 -10.78 0.81
N THR A 112 -10.77 -10.47 -0.24
CA THR A 112 -11.33 -9.94 -1.48
C THR A 112 -11.49 -11.03 -2.52
N SER A 113 -12.47 -10.86 -3.39
CA SER A 113 -12.68 -11.79 -4.50
C SER A 113 -11.74 -11.49 -5.68
#